data_a5fa970ccb8c961e3ddbf01cd7f47711
#
_entry.id   a5fa970ccb8c961e3ddbf01cd7f47711
#
_cell.length_a   1.000
_cell.length_b   1.000
_cell.length_c   1.000
_cell.angle_alpha   90.00
_cell.angle_beta   90.00
_cell.angle_gamma   90.00
#
_symmetry.space_group_name_H-M   'P 1'
#
loop_
_entity.id
_entity.type
_entity.pdbx_description
1 polymer ?
#
loop_
_entity_poly.entity_id
_entity_poly.type
_entity_poly.pdbx_seq_one_letter_code
_entity_poly.pdbx_strand_id
1 'polypeptide(L)'
;MCSLFGFTKQAYYKQLKANEQNVAKEDIVVGLIQKKREIWKRGSGRNLHQSLKSELKSHDIKLGRDKFFDLLRENSLLIKSKRFRTKTTCSYHHFNRHPNLIENAVPVRANEIWVSDITYVWLKERDRFCYLSLITDLYSRKIMGHCVHENLSVKGCIEALQIAMKQRKNTEELIHHSDRGVQYCCHAYNKILRKNNIRSSMTQTGDPLENAVAERINKTIKEEFTDDRQMNFASLELAKENIKSFIKFYNNQRPHRSINWLTPSQAYQQTGTLQRVWKKYLNKKLEWGDLI
;
A
#
# COMPACT_ATOMS: atom_id res chain seq x y z
N MET A 1 -27.03 37.89 31.66
CA MET A 1 -25.75 37.43 31.08
C MET A 1 -25.78 37.40 29.55
N CYS A 2 -26.74 36.72 28.85
CA CYS A 2 -26.78 36.68 27.37
C CYS A 2 -26.87 38.09 26.73
N SER A 3 -27.63 39.01 27.29
CA SER A 3 -27.78 40.40 26.80
C SER A 3 -26.48 41.21 26.88
N LEU A 4 -25.62 40.94 27.84
CA LEU A 4 -24.30 41.57 28.00
C LEU A 4 -23.34 41.26 26.83
N PHE A 5 -23.54 40.09 26.17
CA PHE A 5 -22.73 39.63 25.01
C PHE A 5 -23.47 39.79 23.67
N GLY A 6 -24.61 40.52 23.63
CA GLY A 6 -25.36 40.75 22.41
C GLY A 6 -26.15 39.55 21.87
N PHE A 7 -26.35 38.48 22.67
CA PHE A 7 -27.06 37.27 22.26
C PHE A 7 -28.46 37.22 22.91
N THR A 8 -29.45 36.71 22.15
CA THR A 8 -30.76 36.34 22.72
C THR A 8 -30.65 34.98 23.46
N LYS A 9 -31.50 34.76 24.47
CA LYS A 9 -31.58 33.47 25.16
C LYS A 9 -31.82 32.32 24.19
N GLN A 10 -32.68 32.50 23.17
CA GLN A 10 -32.97 31.50 22.15
C GLN A 10 -31.74 31.18 21.29
N ALA A 11 -30.96 32.19 20.89
CA ALA A 11 -29.72 32.00 20.15
C ALA A 11 -28.70 31.18 20.96
N TYR A 12 -28.59 31.49 22.27
CA TYR A 12 -27.70 30.76 23.19
C TYR A 12 -28.06 29.24 23.27
N TYR A 13 -29.34 28.93 23.57
CA TYR A 13 -29.77 27.53 23.67
C TYR A 13 -29.71 26.80 22.35
N LYS A 14 -29.99 27.48 21.23
CA LYS A 14 -29.82 26.93 19.88
C LYS A 14 -28.35 26.57 19.62
N GLN A 15 -27.42 27.43 19.99
CA GLN A 15 -25.99 27.22 19.85
C GLN A 15 -25.53 26.06 20.76
N LEU A 16 -26.01 26.00 22.00
CA LEU A 16 -25.67 24.91 22.93
C LEU A 16 -26.10 23.58 22.40
N LYS A 17 -27.35 23.45 21.92
CA LYS A 17 -27.85 22.21 21.28
C LYS A 17 -27.08 21.82 20.02
N ALA A 18 -26.70 22.83 19.20
CA ALA A 18 -25.88 22.59 18.02
C ALA A 18 -24.49 22.10 18.40
N ASN A 19 -23.88 22.63 19.46
CA ASN A 19 -22.58 22.18 19.95
C ASN A 19 -22.66 20.74 20.49
N GLU A 20 -23.69 20.38 21.28
CA GLU A 20 -23.90 19.02 21.75
C GLU A 20 -24.04 18.02 20.59
N GLN A 21 -24.79 18.36 19.53
CA GLN A 21 -24.91 17.54 18.34
C GLN A 21 -23.58 17.41 17.57
N ASN A 22 -22.78 18.48 17.54
CA ASN A 22 -21.47 18.43 16.90
C ASN A 22 -20.50 17.51 17.67
N VAL A 23 -20.47 17.62 19.00
CA VAL A 23 -19.66 16.75 19.86
C VAL A 23 -20.04 15.28 19.66
N ALA A 24 -21.34 14.94 19.67
CA ALA A 24 -21.78 13.58 19.42
C ALA A 24 -21.37 13.06 18.02
N LYS A 25 -21.38 13.92 16.98
CA LYS A 25 -20.89 13.56 15.65
C LYS A 25 -19.38 13.34 15.62
N GLU A 26 -18.63 14.17 16.34
CA GLU A 26 -17.17 14.05 16.45
C GLU A 26 -16.78 12.74 17.16
N ASP A 27 -17.48 12.37 18.23
CA ASP A 27 -17.27 11.09 18.93
C ASP A 27 -17.49 9.88 18.01
N ILE A 28 -18.53 9.91 17.17
CA ILE A 28 -18.76 8.86 16.16
C ILE A 28 -17.57 8.79 15.21
N VAL A 29 -17.09 9.92 14.71
CA VAL A 29 -15.95 9.97 13.78
C VAL A 29 -14.68 9.43 14.45
N VAL A 30 -14.40 9.82 15.69
CA VAL A 30 -13.27 9.32 16.48
C VAL A 30 -13.35 7.80 16.66
N GLY A 31 -14.52 7.27 17.00
CA GLY A 31 -14.76 5.83 17.13
C GLY A 31 -14.51 5.07 15.82
N LEU A 32 -14.96 5.59 14.68
CA LEU A 32 -14.70 5.05 13.36
C LEU A 32 -13.18 5.04 13.02
N ILE A 33 -12.50 6.14 13.37
CA ILE A 33 -11.04 6.24 13.20
C ILE A 33 -10.32 5.18 14.04
N GLN A 34 -10.66 5.04 15.32
CA GLN A 34 -10.05 4.08 16.23
C GLN A 34 -10.24 2.66 15.73
N LYS A 35 -11.44 2.29 15.31
CA LYS A 35 -11.73 0.99 14.70
C LYS A 35 -10.87 0.70 13.46
N LYS A 36 -10.66 1.68 12.58
CA LYS A 36 -9.73 1.52 11.44
C LYS A 36 -8.29 1.37 11.90
N ARG A 37 -7.89 2.04 12.99
CA ARG A 37 -6.54 1.99 13.54
C ARG A 37 -6.17 0.64 14.18
N GLU A 38 -7.11 -0.19 14.54
CA GLU A 38 -6.84 -1.55 15.04
C GLU A 38 -6.02 -2.37 14.02
N ILE A 39 -6.36 -2.29 12.74
CA ILE A 39 -5.63 -2.99 11.65
C ILE A 39 -4.66 -2.05 10.94
N TRP A 40 -5.11 -0.84 10.64
CA TRP A 40 -4.36 0.15 9.86
C TRP A 40 -3.73 1.21 10.74
N LYS A 41 -2.78 0.81 11.55
CA LYS A 41 -2.22 1.59 12.66
C LYS A 41 -1.71 2.97 12.27
N ARG A 42 -1.09 3.08 11.07
CA ARG A 42 -0.41 4.29 10.60
C ARG A 42 -0.87 4.77 9.22
N GLY A 43 -2.10 4.48 8.83
CA GLY A 43 -2.69 4.99 7.59
C GLY A 43 -2.68 6.54 7.56
N SER A 44 -2.25 7.14 6.45
CA SER A 44 -2.19 8.61 6.34
C SER A 44 -3.57 9.25 6.49
N GLY A 45 -3.66 10.45 7.09
CA GLY A 45 -4.93 11.16 7.29
C GLY A 45 -5.75 11.31 6.01
N ARG A 46 -5.11 11.53 4.85
CA ARG A 46 -5.80 11.61 3.56
C ARG A 46 -6.45 10.29 3.14
N ASN A 47 -5.71 9.19 3.25
CA ASN A 47 -6.22 7.87 2.90
C ASN A 47 -7.31 7.45 3.90
N LEU A 48 -7.13 7.76 5.18
CA LEU A 48 -8.10 7.47 6.23
C LEU A 48 -9.41 8.22 5.99
N HIS A 49 -9.38 9.53 5.73
CA HIS A 49 -10.56 10.32 5.37
C HIS A 49 -11.29 9.72 4.16
N GLN A 50 -10.55 9.33 3.12
CA GLN A 50 -11.13 8.73 1.93
C GLN A 50 -11.78 7.37 2.23
N SER A 51 -11.17 6.55 3.09
CA SER A 51 -11.70 5.23 3.46
C SER A 51 -12.97 5.29 4.30
N LEU A 52 -13.16 6.40 5.02
CA LEU A 52 -14.32 6.62 5.89
C LEU A 52 -15.50 7.32 5.19
N LYS A 53 -15.36 7.77 3.96
CA LYS A 53 -16.41 8.54 3.26
C LYS A 53 -17.77 7.86 3.21
N SER A 54 -17.81 6.55 2.95
CA SER A 54 -19.05 5.78 2.92
C SER A 54 -19.68 5.65 4.30
N GLU A 55 -18.87 5.41 5.33
CA GLU A 55 -19.30 5.28 6.72
C GLU A 55 -19.78 6.63 7.26
N LEU A 56 -19.09 7.74 6.97
CA LEU A 56 -19.53 9.08 7.32
C LEU A 56 -20.88 9.43 6.68
N LYS A 57 -21.06 9.04 5.40
CA LYS A 57 -22.33 9.25 4.69
C LYS A 57 -23.47 8.44 5.31
N SER A 58 -23.23 7.21 5.76
CA SER A 58 -24.28 6.40 6.43
C SER A 58 -24.73 6.97 7.78
N HIS A 59 -23.88 7.76 8.45
CA HIS A 59 -24.18 8.50 9.67
C HIS A 59 -24.65 9.93 9.41
N ASP A 60 -24.92 10.32 8.16
CA ASP A 60 -25.26 11.71 7.74
C ASP A 60 -24.25 12.76 8.23
N ILE A 61 -22.97 12.39 8.29
CA ILE A 61 -21.88 13.27 8.70
C ILE A 61 -21.17 13.81 7.46
N LYS A 62 -21.29 15.11 7.21
CA LYS A 62 -20.56 15.84 6.15
C LYS A 62 -19.30 16.45 6.74
N LEU A 63 -18.16 15.77 6.63
CA LEU A 63 -16.89 16.22 7.15
C LEU A 63 -15.89 16.44 6.02
N GLY A 64 -15.51 17.70 5.78
CA GLY A 64 -14.49 18.06 4.81
C GLY A 64 -13.09 17.67 5.27
N ARG A 65 -12.15 17.60 4.31
CA ARG A 65 -10.76 17.18 4.58
C ARG A 65 -10.12 18.00 5.71
N ASP A 66 -10.22 19.31 5.67
CA ASP A 66 -9.49 20.19 6.59
C ASP A 66 -10.03 20.04 8.01
N LYS A 67 -11.35 20.07 8.20
CA LYS A 67 -11.99 19.78 9.50
C LYS A 67 -11.66 18.37 10.01
N PHE A 68 -11.53 17.39 9.12
CA PHE A 68 -11.08 16.04 9.51
C PHE A 68 -9.65 16.05 10.04
N PHE A 69 -8.76 16.86 9.45
CA PHE A 69 -7.39 17.00 9.93
C PHE A 69 -7.33 17.78 11.26
N ASP A 70 -8.22 18.75 11.48
CA ASP A 70 -8.33 19.44 12.76
C ASP A 70 -8.75 18.46 13.87
N LEU A 71 -9.79 17.66 13.62
CA LEU A 71 -10.24 16.61 14.54
C LEU A 71 -9.12 15.58 14.84
N LEU A 72 -8.35 15.15 13.85
CA LEU A 72 -7.18 14.28 14.07
C LEU A 72 -6.12 14.94 14.95
N ARG A 73 -5.93 16.25 14.84
CA ARG A 73 -4.95 17.02 15.59
C ARG A 73 -5.38 17.19 17.04
N GLU A 74 -6.62 17.58 17.26
CA GLU A 74 -7.23 17.77 18.59
C GLU A 74 -7.23 16.47 19.40
N ASN A 75 -7.51 15.35 18.76
CA ASN A 75 -7.50 14.02 19.39
C ASN A 75 -6.14 13.31 19.38
N SER A 76 -5.04 14.01 19.04
CA SER A 76 -3.69 13.42 18.99
C SER A 76 -3.57 12.20 18.07
N LEU A 77 -4.42 12.07 17.07
CA LEU A 77 -4.49 10.96 16.10
C LEU A 77 -3.64 11.20 14.85
N LEU A 78 -2.90 12.31 14.75
CA LEU A 78 -1.98 12.58 13.65
C LEU A 78 -0.73 11.69 13.76
N ILE A 79 -0.35 11.09 12.64
CA ILE A 79 0.85 10.25 12.56
C ILE A 79 2.08 11.12 12.33
N LYS A 80 3.04 11.06 13.27
CA LYS A 80 4.33 11.74 13.13
C LYS A 80 5.19 11.02 12.07
N SER A 81 5.76 11.78 11.13
CA SER A 81 6.70 11.26 10.13
C SER A 81 8.04 10.94 10.79
N LYS A 82 8.56 9.72 10.61
CA LYS A 82 9.93 9.34 11.00
C LYS A 82 10.75 9.06 9.73
N ARG A 83 11.99 9.53 9.66
CA ARG A 83 12.93 9.25 8.55
C ARG A 83 13.86 8.11 8.93
N PHE A 84 13.97 7.09 8.07
CA PHE A 84 14.96 6.02 8.18
C PHE A 84 15.34 5.49 6.79
N ARG A 85 16.59 5.07 6.60
CA ARG A 85 17.08 4.46 5.36
C ARG A 85 17.95 3.26 5.68
N THR A 86 17.66 2.09 5.10
CA THR A 86 18.55 0.92 5.06
C THR A 86 18.64 0.41 3.63
N LYS A 87 19.83 -0.01 3.20
CA LYS A 87 20.10 -0.58 1.88
C LYS A 87 20.41 -2.08 2.06
N THR A 88 19.70 -2.97 1.35
CA THR A 88 19.69 -4.41 1.66
C THR A 88 19.70 -5.37 0.45
N THR A 89 20.17 -4.97 -0.74
CA THR A 89 20.14 -5.85 -1.91
C THR A 89 21.54 -6.32 -2.29
N CYS A 90 21.72 -7.64 -2.42
CA CYS A 90 22.92 -8.28 -2.94
C CYS A 90 22.63 -8.86 -4.33
N SER A 91 23.23 -8.27 -5.38
CA SER A 91 22.95 -8.61 -6.79
C SER A 91 24.09 -9.38 -7.48
N TYR A 92 25.09 -9.87 -6.76
CA TYR A 92 26.23 -10.60 -7.33
C TYR A 92 26.00 -12.11 -7.30
N HIS A 93 25.61 -12.68 -8.45
CA HIS A 93 25.50 -14.14 -8.65
C HIS A 93 25.62 -14.52 -10.14
N HIS A 94 25.89 -15.81 -10.42
CA HIS A 94 26.14 -16.36 -11.77
C HIS A 94 24.88 -16.81 -12.53
N PHE A 95 23.66 -16.57 -12.04
CA PHE A 95 22.44 -16.99 -12.72
C PHE A 95 22.11 -16.13 -13.93
N ASN A 96 21.40 -16.71 -14.89
CA ASN A 96 20.94 -16.02 -16.09
C ASN A 96 20.02 -14.84 -15.72
N ARG A 97 20.29 -13.70 -16.33
CA ARG A 97 19.49 -12.47 -16.19
C ARG A 97 18.53 -12.36 -17.36
N HIS A 98 17.31 -11.98 -17.07
CA HIS A 98 16.31 -11.70 -18.09
C HIS A 98 16.30 -10.21 -18.45
N PRO A 99 15.94 -9.83 -19.71
CA PRO A 99 15.84 -8.43 -20.10
C PRO A 99 14.70 -7.72 -19.33
N ASN A 100 14.77 -6.40 -19.26
CA ASN A 100 13.66 -5.58 -18.76
C ASN A 100 12.60 -5.45 -19.86
N LEU A 101 11.47 -6.13 -19.69
CA LEU A 101 10.36 -6.15 -20.63
C LEU A 101 9.29 -5.10 -20.29
N ILE A 102 9.46 -4.37 -19.19
CA ILE A 102 8.45 -3.42 -18.70
C ILE A 102 8.91 -1.97 -18.71
N GLU A 103 10.03 -1.69 -19.33
CA GLU A 103 10.49 -0.33 -19.51
C GLU A 103 9.43 0.48 -20.27
N ASN A 104 8.95 1.56 -19.65
CA ASN A 104 7.84 2.38 -20.16
C ASN A 104 6.49 1.67 -20.35
N ALA A 105 6.32 0.45 -19.87
CA ALA A 105 5.05 -0.27 -19.97
C ALA A 105 3.96 0.40 -19.11
N VAL A 106 2.78 0.60 -19.70
CA VAL A 106 1.59 1.11 -19.02
C VAL A 106 0.49 0.07 -19.17
N PRO A 107 0.32 -0.82 -18.18
CA PRO A 107 -0.72 -1.83 -18.26
C PRO A 107 -2.11 -1.19 -18.28
N VAL A 108 -3.02 -1.75 -19.06
CA VAL A 108 -4.40 -1.28 -19.22
C VAL A 108 -5.42 -2.20 -18.58
N ARG A 109 -5.01 -3.34 -18.08
CA ARG A 109 -5.85 -4.31 -17.35
C ARG A 109 -5.02 -5.11 -16.33
N ALA A 110 -5.72 -5.77 -15.45
CA ALA A 110 -5.11 -6.67 -14.48
C ALA A 110 -4.49 -7.91 -15.16
N ASN A 111 -3.45 -8.47 -14.55
CA ASN A 111 -2.70 -9.65 -15.00
C ASN A 111 -1.91 -9.49 -16.31
N GLU A 112 -1.58 -8.28 -16.71
CA GLU A 112 -0.58 -8.04 -17.76
C GLU A 112 0.83 -8.08 -17.22
N ILE A 113 1.04 -7.46 -16.06
CA ILE A 113 2.36 -7.37 -15.43
C ILE A 113 2.21 -7.59 -13.94
N TRP A 114 2.94 -8.55 -13.41
CA TRP A 114 3.15 -8.72 -11.98
C TRP A 114 4.56 -8.27 -11.60
N VAL A 115 4.67 -7.57 -10.48
CA VAL A 115 5.94 -7.15 -9.90
C VAL A 115 6.16 -7.85 -8.57
N SER A 116 7.39 -8.28 -8.32
CA SER A 116 7.75 -9.05 -7.11
C SER A 116 8.92 -8.44 -6.39
N ASP A 117 8.91 -8.56 -5.07
CA ASP A 117 10.00 -8.18 -4.21
C ASP A 117 9.93 -8.93 -2.87
N ILE A 118 11.07 -9.03 -2.19
CA ILE A 118 11.19 -9.67 -0.87
C ILE A 118 11.53 -8.60 0.16
N THR A 119 10.85 -8.65 1.30
CA THR A 119 11.13 -7.74 2.40
C THR A 119 11.39 -8.48 3.70
N TYR A 120 12.23 -7.87 4.54
CA TYR A 120 12.65 -8.41 5.84
C TYR A 120 11.59 -8.13 6.90
N VAL A 121 11.33 -9.12 7.75
CA VAL A 121 10.40 -9.09 8.87
C VAL A 121 11.13 -9.60 10.10
N TRP A 122 11.16 -8.81 11.19
CA TRP A 122 11.89 -9.18 12.40
C TRP A 122 11.06 -10.06 13.33
N LEU A 123 11.66 -11.13 13.83
CA LEU A 123 11.06 -12.03 14.82
C LEU A 123 11.77 -11.87 16.17
N LYS A 124 11.06 -11.32 17.17
CA LYS A 124 11.62 -11.05 18.50
C LYS A 124 11.99 -12.34 19.25
N GLU A 125 11.15 -13.37 19.17
CA GLU A 125 11.36 -14.65 19.83
C GLU A 125 12.65 -15.35 19.41
N ARG A 126 13.04 -15.18 18.16
CA ARG A 126 14.21 -15.87 17.57
C ARG A 126 15.39 -14.95 17.31
N ASP A 127 15.26 -13.66 17.65
CA ASP A 127 16.27 -12.61 17.41
C ASP A 127 16.86 -12.66 15.97
N ARG A 128 15.97 -12.88 14.98
CA ARG A 128 16.35 -13.02 13.56
C ARG A 128 15.27 -12.52 12.61
N PHE A 129 15.65 -12.36 11.35
CA PHE A 129 14.71 -12.05 10.28
C PHE A 129 14.01 -13.31 9.76
N CYS A 130 12.74 -13.16 9.40
CA CYS A 130 12.06 -13.94 8.37
C CYS A 130 11.76 -13.04 7.16
N TYR A 131 11.20 -13.60 6.11
CA TYR A 131 11.15 -12.96 4.80
C TYR A 131 9.74 -13.00 4.25
N LEU A 132 9.22 -11.84 3.85
CA LEU A 132 7.95 -11.70 3.19
C LEU A 132 8.18 -11.53 1.68
N SER A 133 7.79 -12.53 0.91
CA SER A 133 7.73 -12.45 -0.55
C SER A 133 6.35 -11.95 -0.97
N LEU A 134 6.31 -10.93 -1.84
CA LEU A 134 5.08 -10.35 -2.37
C LEU A 134 5.06 -10.40 -3.88
N ILE A 135 3.90 -10.70 -4.45
CA ILE A 135 3.61 -10.56 -5.88
C ILE A 135 2.42 -9.62 -6.04
N THR A 136 2.59 -8.57 -6.79
CA THR A 136 1.64 -7.49 -6.95
C THR A 136 1.32 -7.26 -8.41
N ASP A 137 0.04 -7.12 -8.72
CA ASP A 137 -0.42 -6.70 -10.04
C ASP A 137 -0.09 -5.22 -10.27
N LEU A 138 0.64 -4.93 -11.35
CA LEU A 138 1.13 -3.59 -11.64
C LEU A 138 0.00 -2.62 -12.00
N TYR A 139 -1.09 -3.09 -12.61
CA TYR A 139 -2.23 -2.27 -12.98
C TYR A 139 -3.04 -1.85 -11.75
N SER A 140 -3.56 -2.83 -11.03
CA SER A 140 -4.50 -2.63 -9.93
C SER A 140 -3.85 -2.35 -8.57
N ARG A 141 -2.55 -2.57 -8.42
CA ARG A 141 -1.81 -2.56 -7.13
C ARG A 141 -2.24 -3.68 -6.18
N LYS A 142 -3.04 -4.65 -6.64
CA LYS A 142 -3.51 -5.77 -5.83
C LYS A 142 -2.36 -6.73 -5.55
N ILE A 143 -2.20 -7.09 -4.28
CA ILE A 143 -1.30 -8.16 -3.87
C ILE A 143 -1.97 -9.48 -4.24
N MET A 144 -1.41 -10.15 -5.25
CA MET A 144 -1.91 -11.40 -5.82
C MET A 144 -1.41 -12.62 -5.05
N GLY A 145 -0.19 -12.56 -4.53
CA GLY A 145 0.40 -13.63 -3.75
C GLY A 145 1.35 -13.12 -2.69
N HIS A 146 1.43 -13.86 -1.60
CA HIS A 146 2.35 -13.55 -0.50
C HIS A 146 2.73 -14.81 0.26
N CYS A 147 3.94 -14.82 0.81
CA CYS A 147 4.39 -15.87 1.71
C CYS A 147 5.36 -15.29 2.72
N VAL A 148 5.17 -15.62 4.00
CA VAL A 148 6.14 -15.37 5.07
C VAL A 148 6.91 -16.65 5.32
N HIS A 149 8.20 -16.64 5.04
CA HIS A 149 9.07 -17.81 5.15
C HIS A 149 10.25 -17.54 6.11
N GLU A 150 10.68 -18.54 6.86
CA GLU A 150 11.76 -18.39 7.84
C GLU A 150 13.10 -18.03 7.21
N ASN A 151 13.38 -18.56 6.03
CA ASN A 151 14.65 -18.42 5.35
C ASN A 151 14.50 -17.66 4.05
N LEU A 152 15.55 -16.93 3.65
CA LEU A 152 15.64 -16.26 2.35
C LEU A 152 15.89 -17.29 1.23
N SER A 153 14.98 -18.23 1.10
CA SER A 153 15.03 -19.29 0.10
C SER A 153 14.03 -19.04 -1.02
N VAL A 154 14.22 -19.71 -2.15
CA VAL A 154 13.27 -19.68 -3.27
C VAL A 154 11.88 -20.22 -2.90
N LYS A 155 11.79 -21.07 -1.87
CA LYS A 155 10.50 -21.69 -1.46
C LYS A 155 9.44 -20.67 -1.17
N GLY A 156 9.75 -19.63 -0.37
CA GLY A 156 8.79 -18.55 -0.08
C GLY A 156 8.33 -17.80 -1.33
N CYS A 157 9.22 -17.57 -2.30
CA CYS A 157 8.84 -16.95 -3.57
C CYS A 157 7.95 -17.87 -4.41
N ILE A 158 8.24 -19.18 -4.45
CA ILE A 158 7.42 -20.17 -5.16
C ILE A 158 6.03 -20.26 -4.55
N GLU A 159 5.90 -20.32 -3.23
CA GLU A 159 4.61 -20.33 -2.54
C GLU A 159 3.79 -19.06 -2.86
N ALA A 160 4.41 -17.88 -2.81
CA ALA A 160 3.77 -16.63 -3.19
C ALA A 160 3.30 -16.68 -4.66
N LEU A 161 4.12 -17.23 -5.58
CA LEU A 161 3.75 -17.36 -6.98
C LEU A 161 2.59 -18.33 -7.19
N GLN A 162 2.57 -19.45 -6.50
CA GLN A 162 1.47 -20.43 -6.56
C GLN A 162 0.15 -19.83 -6.06
N ILE A 163 0.20 -19.03 -4.99
CA ILE A 163 -0.98 -18.30 -4.49
C ILE A 163 -1.47 -17.28 -5.51
N ALA A 164 -0.55 -16.53 -6.13
CA ALA A 164 -0.90 -15.55 -7.17
C ALA A 164 -1.54 -16.24 -8.39
N MET A 165 -0.97 -17.34 -8.86
CA MET A 165 -1.50 -18.11 -10.00
C MET A 165 -2.91 -18.65 -9.72
N LYS A 166 -3.20 -19.13 -8.50
CA LYS A 166 -4.55 -19.59 -8.12
C LYS A 166 -5.60 -18.46 -8.17
N GLN A 167 -5.20 -17.20 -7.98
CA GLN A 167 -6.10 -16.05 -8.07
C GLN A 167 -6.27 -15.53 -9.50
N ARG A 168 -5.40 -15.92 -10.41
CA ARG A 168 -5.45 -15.51 -11.81
C ARG A 168 -6.59 -16.21 -12.53
N LYS A 169 -7.50 -15.44 -13.08
CA LYS A 169 -8.70 -15.96 -13.77
C LYS A 169 -8.52 -16.14 -15.28
N ASN A 170 -7.49 -15.52 -15.85
CA ASN A 170 -7.21 -15.57 -17.30
C ASN A 170 -5.87 -16.23 -17.58
N THR A 171 -5.73 -16.78 -18.78
CA THR A 171 -4.52 -17.43 -19.29
C THR A 171 -3.75 -16.58 -20.30
N GLU A 172 -4.11 -15.28 -20.43
CA GLU A 172 -3.48 -14.36 -21.36
C GLU A 172 -1.99 -14.13 -20.99
N GLU A 173 -1.26 -13.51 -21.90
CA GLU A 173 0.17 -13.24 -21.69
C GLU A 173 0.39 -12.42 -20.40
N LEU A 174 1.30 -12.88 -19.56
CA LEU A 174 1.68 -12.26 -18.30
C LEU A 174 3.19 -12.10 -18.23
N ILE A 175 3.64 -10.90 -17.87
CA ILE A 175 5.04 -10.62 -17.55
C ILE A 175 5.20 -10.62 -16.04
N HIS A 176 6.16 -11.39 -15.54
CA HIS A 176 6.58 -11.38 -14.14
C HIS A 176 7.90 -10.63 -14.03
N HIS A 177 7.89 -9.47 -13.38
CA HIS A 177 9.05 -8.62 -13.20
C HIS A 177 9.55 -8.65 -11.76
N SER A 178 10.86 -8.72 -11.57
CA SER A 178 11.52 -8.73 -10.26
C SER A 178 12.87 -8.02 -10.32
N ASP A 179 13.47 -7.82 -9.16
CA ASP A 179 14.89 -7.54 -9.08
C ASP A 179 15.73 -8.76 -9.52
N ARG A 180 17.07 -8.61 -9.51
CA ARG A 180 18.01 -9.69 -9.85
C ARG A 180 18.35 -10.58 -8.64
N GLY A 181 17.44 -10.71 -7.68
CA GLY A 181 17.65 -11.59 -6.54
C GLY A 181 17.81 -13.05 -6.95
N VAL A 182 18.72 -13.78 -6.30
CA VAL A 182 19.00 -15.22 -6.55
C VAL A 182 17.72 -16.06 -6.61
N GLN A 183 16.74 -15.71 -5.77
CA GLN A 183 15.48 -16.43 -5.67
C GLN A 183 14.66 -16.38 -6.97
N TYR A 184 14.68 -15.24 -7.66
CA TYR A 184 13.96 -15.04 -8.92
C TYR A 184 14.75 -15.54 -10.14
N CYS A 185 16.09 -15.55 -10.04
CA CYS A 185 16.96 -16.01 -11.10
C CYS A 185 17.09 -17.55 -11.15
N CYS A 186 16.76 -18.26 -10.07
CA CYS A 186 16.99 -19.69 -9.97
C CYS A 186 16.15 -20.53 -10.94
N HIS A 187 16.67 -21.69 -11.31
CA HIS A 187 16.05 -22.60 -12.26
C HIS A 187 14.64 -23.06 -11.84
N ALA A 188 14.44 -23.35 -10.55
CA ALA A 188 13.17 -23.84 -10.02
C ALA A 188 12.05 -22.82 -10.20
N TYR A 189 12.31 -21.54 -9.92
CA TYR A 189 11.34 -20.45 -10.08
C TYR A 189 11.01 -20.23 -11.56
N ASN A 190 12.02 -20.11 -12.41
CA ASN A 190 11.86 -19.89 -13.85
C ASN A 190 11.19 -21.07 -14.57
N LYS A 191 11.38 -22.31 -14.09
CA LYS A 191 10.68 -23.50 -14.61
C LYS A 191 9.15 -23.37 -14.40
N ILE A 192 8.72 -22.86 -13.23
CA ILE A 192 7.30 -22.64 -12.93
C ILE A 192 6.73 -21.54 -13.84
N LEU A 193 7.44 -20.43 -14.02
CA LEU A 193 6.99 -19.34 -14.90
C LEU A 193 6.80 -19.86 -16.33
N ARG A 194 7.79 -20.54 -16.90
CA ARG A 194 7.73 -21.10 -18.27
C ARG A 194 6.59 -22.10 -18.43
N LYS A 195 6.40 -23.01 -17.45
CA LYS A 195 5.30 -24.00 -17.50
C LYS A 195 3.91 -23.35 -17.54
N ASN A 196 3.79 -22.13 -17.02
CA ASN A 196 2.52 -21.38 -16.97
C ASN A 196 2.43 -20.25 -18.00
N ASN A 197 3.30 -20.25 -19.03
CA ASN A 197 3.37 -19.22 -20.07
C ASN A 197 3.53 -17.79 -19.51
N ILE A 198 4.32 -17.65 -18.43
CA ILE A 198 4.64 -16.37 -17.80
C ILE A 198 6.04 -15.97 -18.24
N ARG A 199 6.17 -14.79 -18.84
CA ARG A 199 7.46 -14.24 -19.28
C ARG A 199 8.21 -13.63 -18.09
N SER A 200 9.49 -14.00 -17.96
CA SER A 200 10.37 -13.40 -16.94
C SER A 200 10.94 -12.07 -17.42
N SER A 201 10.94 -11.09 -16.56
CA SER A 201 11.53 -9.76 -16.74
C SER A 201 12.29 -9.36 -15.48
N MET A 202 13.41 -8.65 -15.61
CA MET A 202 14.23 -8.23 -14.47
C MET A 202 14.76 -6.82 -14.66
N THR A 203 15.04 -6.15 -13.53
CA THR A 203 15.73 -4.84 -13.53
C THR A 203 17.09 -4.96 -14.23
N GLN A 204 17.53 -3.93 -14.95
CA GLN A 204 18.83 -3.96 -15.67
C GLN A 204 19.95 -3.25 -14.94
N THR A 205 19.68 -2.09 -14.37
CA THR A 205 20.70 -1.22 -13.79
C THR A 205 20.78 -1.29 -12.27
N GLY A 206 19.82 -1.95 -11.61
CA GLY A 206 19.64 -1.88 -10.15
C GLY A 206 19.09 -0.52 -9.70
N ASP A 207 18.57 0.29 -10.63
CA ASP A 207 17.82 1.50 -10.31
C ASP A 207 16.52 1.10 -9.58
N PRO A 208 16.28 1.61 -8.37
CA PRO A 208 15.03 1.40 -7.65
C PRO A 208 13.78 1.77 -8.47
N LEU A 209 13.90 2.66 -9.43
CA LEU A 209 12.78 3.06 -10.30
C LEU A 209 12.29 1.92 -11.20
N GLU A 210 13.15 0.97 -11.54
CA GLU A 210 12.78 -0.18 -12.38
C GLU A 210 11.81 -1.14 -11.67
N ASN A 211 11.78 -1.19 -10.32
CA ASN A 211 10.82 -1.98 -9.53
C ASN A 211 10.06 -1.12 -8.50
N ALA A 212 9.88 0.15 -8.77
CA ALA A 212 9.36 1.16 -7.86
C ALA A 212 7.99 0.81 -7.24
N VAL A 213 7.15 0.06 -7.95
CA VAL A 213 5.83 -0.32 -7.44
C VAL A 213 5.93 -1.39 -6.36
N ALA A 214 6.73 -2.43 -6.57
CA ALA A 214 6.93 -3.48 -5.57
C ALA A 214 7.58 -2.90 -4.30
N GLU A 215 8.63 -2.09 -4.45
CA GLU A 215 9.28 -1.40 -3.33
C GLU A 215 8.32 -0.48 -2.58
N ARG A 216 7.47 0.28 -3.31
CA ARG A 216 6.47 1.16 -2.70
C ARG A 216 5.43 0.37 -1.90
N ILE A 217 5.03 -0.80 -2.35
CA ILE A 217 4.06 -1.64 -1.65
C ILE A 217 4.69 -2.23 -0.39
N ASN A 218 5.90 -2.76 -0.48
CA ASN A 218 6.65 -3.22 0.68
C ASN A 218 6.80 -2.10 1.73
N LYS A 219 7.16 -0.91 1.29
CA LYS A 219 7.23 0.27 2.17
C LYS A 219 5.88 0.60 2.79
N THR A 220 4.79 0.54 2.01
CA THR A 220 3.44 0.80 2.51
C THR A 220 3.05 -0.19 3.60
N ILE A 221 3.31 -1.48 3.42
CA ILE A 221 3.03 -2.50 4.42
C ILE A 221 3.83 -2.23 5.70
N LYS A 222 5.13 -1.97 5.58
CA LYS A 222 5.99 -1.66 6.74
C LYS A 222 5.56 -0.40 7.49
N GLU A 223 5.22 0.67 6.77
CA GLU A 223 4.97 1.97 7.39
C GLU A 223 3.56 2.15 7.92
N GLU A 224 2.57 1.46 7.34
CA GLU A 224 1.17 1.72 7.65
C GLU A 224 0.52 0.69 8.57
N PHE A 225 1.01 -0.55 8.58
CA PHE A 225 0.35 -1.64 9.31
C PHE A 225 1.07 -2.09 10.59
N THR A 226 2.26 -1.58 10.86
CA THR A 226 3.00 -1.85 12.09
C THR A 226 3.24 -0.57 12.89
N ASP A 227 3.38 -0.68 14.20
CA ASP A 227 3.68 0.46 15.06
C ASP A 227 5.09 0.95 14.87
N ASP A 228 6.00 0.05 14.54
CA ASP A 228 7.35 0.35 14.15
C ASP A 228 7.60 -0.03 12.68
N ARG A 229 8.54 0.65 12.05
CA ARG A 229 8.86 0.45 10.64
C ARG A 229 9.64 -0.84 10.36
N GLN A 230 9.95 -1.61 11.37
CA GLN A 230 10.76 -2.82 11.25
C GLN A 230 9.92 -4.07 11.06
N MET A 231 8.58 -3.95 11.13
CA MET A 231 7.68 -5.11 11.10
C MET A 231 8.08 -6.16 12.13
N ASN A 232 8.17 -5.75 13.41
CA ASN A 232 8.55 -6.65 14.49
C ASN A 232 7.35 -7.47 14.95
N PHE A 233 7.49 -8.78 14.94
CA PHE A 233 6.49 -9.71 15.48
C PHE A 233 7.10 -10.58 16.57
N ALA A 234 6.26 -11.04 17.50
CA ALA A 234 6.73 -11.92 18.56
C ALA A 234 7.15 -13.28 17.97
N SER A 235 6.33 -13.89 17.13
CA SER A 235 6.60 -15.20 16.50
C SER A 235 6.34 -15.18 14.98
N LEU A 236 6.75 -16.27 14.33
CA LEU A 236 6.51 -16.47 12.89
C LEU A 236 5.00 -16.64 12.60
N GLU A 237 4.28 -17.33 13.47
CA GLU A 237 2.85 -17.56 13.33
C GLU A 237 2.08 -16.24 13.41
N LEU A 238 2.40 -15.39 14.40
CA LEU A 238 1.84 -14.05 14.52
C LEU A 238 2.19 -13.16 13.31
N ALA A 239 3.40 -13.29 12.77
CA ALA A 239 3.78 -12.58 11.55
C ALA A 239 2.90 -13.02 10.37
N LYS A 240 2.68 -14.32 10.17
CA LYS A 240 1.84 -14.87 9.10
C LYS A 240 0.39 -14.39 9.21
N GLU A 241 -0.20 -14.46 10.39
CA GLU A 241 -1.59 -14.05 10.64
C GLU A 241 -1.80 -12.54 10.41
N ASN A 242 -0.95 -11.73 11.03
CA ASN A 242 -1.04 -10.27 10.90
C ASN A 242 -0.81 -9.83 9.47
N ILE A 243 0.21 -10.35 8.77
CA ILE A 243 0.49 -9.99 7.38
C ILE A 243 -0.67 -10.41 6.47
N LYS A 244 -1.27 -11.58 6.68
CA LYS A 244 -2.48 -12.01 5.96
C LYS A 244 -3.65 -11.03 6.17
N SER A 245 -3.87 -10.59 7.42
CA SER A 245 -4.88 -9.57 7.75
C SER A 245 -4.59 -8.23 7.08
N PHE A 246 -3.34 -7.77 7.12
CA PHE A 246 -2.91 -6.53 6.47
C PHE A 246 -3.14 -6.56 4.96
N ILE A 247 -2.79 -7.68 4.30
CA ILE A 247 -2.98 -7.83 2.86
C ILE A 247 -4.47 -7.86 2.50
N LYS A 248 -5.30 -8.52 3.30
CA LYS A 248 -6.76 -8.50 3.12
C LYS A 248 -7.31 -7.08 3.22
N PHE A 249 -6.90 -6.32 4.24
CA PHE A 249 -7.28 -4.91 4.40
C PHE A 249 -6.75 -4.05 3.25
N TYR A 250 -5.46 -4.21 2.89
CA TYR A 250 -4.80 -3.49 1.80
C TYR A 250 -5.55 -3.67 0.47
N ASN A 251 -5.90 -4.89 0.13
CA ASN A 251 -6.58 -5.19 -1.12
C ASN A 251 -8.03 -4.68 -1.17
N ASN A 252 -8.76 -4.74 -0.05
CA ASN A 252 -10.21 -4.55 -0.07
C ASN A 252 -10.69 -3.23 0.56
N GLN A 253 -9.88 -2.59 1.41
CA GLN A 253 -10.32 -1.42 2.18
C GLN A 253 -9.40 -0.21 2.04
N ARG A 254 -8.14 -0.39 1.62
CA ARG A 254 -7.21 0.72 1.49
C ARG A 254 -7.35 1.42 0.15
N PRO A 255 -7.76 2.71 0.11
CA PRO A 255 -7.83 3.46 -1.13
C PRO A 255 -6.43 3.89 -1.60
N HIS A 256 -6.20 3.90 -2.91
CA HIS A 256 -4.94 4.27 -3.53
C HIS A 256 -5.07 5.48 -4.46
N ARG A 257 -4.28 6.51 -4.22
CA ARG A 257 -4.26 7.71 -5.08
C ARG A 257 -3.79 7.42 -6.52
N SER A 258 -2.91 6.42 -6.70
CA SER A 258 -2.38 6.06 -8.02
C SER A 258 -3.40 5.37 -8.94
N ILE A 259 -4.52 4.96 -8.41
CA ILE A 259 -5.61 4.28 -9.10
C ILE A 259 -6.96 4.94 -8.78
N ASN A 260 -6.99 6.25 -8.80
CA ASN A 260 -8.19 7.07 -8.60
C ASN A 260 -8.96 6.79 -7.29
N TRP A 261 -8.26 6.62 -6.19
CA TRP A 261 -8.83 6.28 -4.88
C TRP A 261 -9.59 4.94 -4.81
N LEU A 262 -9.57 4.14 -5.85
CA LEU A 262 -10.09 2.77 -5.78
C LEU A 262 -9.26 1.93 -4.79
N THR A 263 -9.88 0.90 -4.25
CA THR A 263 -9.12 -0.17 -3.61
C THR A 263 -8.48 -1.06 -4.67
N PRO A 264 -7.37 -1.76 -4.36
CA PRO A 264 -6.76 -2.70 -5.31
C PRO A 264 -7.75 -3.72 -5.89
N SER A 265 -8.66 -4.25 -5.06
CA SER A 265 -9.68 -5.20 -5.52
C SER A 265 -10.71 -4.57 -6.47
N GLN A 266 -11.08 -3.31 -6.25
CA GLN A 266 -11.96 -2.57 -7.17
C GLN A 266 -11.24 -2.29 -8.49
N ALA A 267 -9.99 -1.82 -8.44
CA ALA A 267 -9.19 -1.55 -9.64
C ALA A 267 -8.93 -2.83 -10.46
N TYR A 268 -8.77 -3.98 -9.80
CA TYR A 268 -8.57 -5.27 -10.45
C TYR A 268 -9.73 -5.69 -11.37
N GLN A 269 -10.93 -5.16 -11.15
CA GLN A 269 -12.12 -5.41 -11.99
C GLN A 269 -12.27 -4.39 -13.12
N GLN A 270 -11.39 -3.39 -13.18
CA GLN A 270 -11.43 -2.35 -14.20
C GLN A 270 -10.57 -2.73 -15.42
N THR A 271 -10.84 -2.06 -16.53
CA THR A 271 -10.03 -2.07 -17.75
C THR A 271 -9.84 -0.65 -18.26
N GLY A 272 -8.81 -0.42 -19.08
CA GLY A 272 -8.48 0.90 -19.61
C GLY A 272 -7.56 1.68 -18.66
N THR A 273 -7.31 2.94 -18.99
CA THR A 273 -6.36 3.76 -18.23
C THR A 273 -6.92 4.22 -16.89
N LEU A 274 -6.29 3.81 -15.80
CA LEU A 274 -6.63 4.31 -14.47
C LEU A 274 -6.02 5.70 -14.25
N GLN A 275 -6.87 6.68 -13.99
CA GLN A 275 -6.43 8.06 -13.75
C GLN A 275 -5.72 8.17 -12.38
N ARG A 276 -4.61 8.90 -12.34
CA ARG A 276 -3.95 9.26 -11.10
C ARG A 276 -4.52 10.55 -10.55
N VAL A 277 -4.68 10.64 -9.23
CA VAL A 277 -5.21 11.84 -8.55
C VAL A 277 -4.22 13.03 -8.56
N TRP A 278 -3.02 12.85 -9.09
CA TRP A 278 -2.02 13.92 -9.22
C TRP A 278 -1.46 13.97 -10.64
N LYS A 279 -1.17 15.16 -11.13
CA LYS A 279 -0.40 15.35 -12.36
C LYS A 279 1.05 14.93 -12.10
N LYS A 280 1.68 14.21 -13.03
CA LYS A 280 3.15 14.12 -13.04
C LYS A 280 3.67 15.54 -13.21
N TYR A 281 4.45 16.04 -12.28
CA TYR A 281 5.37 17.12 -12.59
C TYR A 281 6.37 16.50 -13.57
N LEU A 282 6.20 16.77 -14.85
CA LEU A 282 7.30 16.66 -15.80
C LEU A 282 8.34 17.64 -15.27
N ASN A 283 9.50 17.12 -14.85
CA ASN A 283 10.67 17.95 -14.75
C ASN A 283 10.87 18.51 -16.15
N LYS A 284 10.44 19.76 -16.38
CA LYS A 284 11.00 20.56 -17.45
C LYS A 284 12.49 20.59 -17.11
N LYS A 285 13.30 19.83 -17.83
CA LYS A 285 14.71 20.19 -18.00
C LYS A 285 14.64 21.61 -18.49
N LEU A 286 15.06 22.56 -17.65
CA LEU A 286 15.39 23.90 -18.07
C LEU A 286 16.51 23.70 -19.11
N GLU A 287 16.16 23.79 -20.38
CA GLU A 287 17.13 23.95 -21.42
C GLU A 287 17.79 25.29 -21.14
N TRP A 288 19.11 25.29 -21.05
CA TRP A 288 19.98 26.46 -20.77
C TRP A 288 19.90 27.54 -21.88
N GLY A 289 18.78 27.62 -22.59
CA GLY A 289 18.53 28.56 -23.68
C GLY A 289 17.52 29.67 -23.41
N ASP A 290 16.76 29.63 -22.30
CA ASP A 290 15.70 30.60 -22.03
C ASP A 290 16.10 31.75 -21.07
N LEU A 291 17.40 32.00 -20.91
CA LEU A 291 17.94 33.12 -20.13
C LEU A 291 18.94 33.91 -20.99
N ILE A 292 18.49 34.53 -22.10
CA ILE A 292 19.14 35.70 -22.71
C ILE A 292 18.03 36.66 -23.17
#